data_df0463325d3f4b05539cfeddfd12dbb5
#
_entry.id   df0463325d3f4b05539cfeddfd12dbb5
#
_cell.length_a   1.000
_cell.length_b   1.000
_cell.length_c   1.000
_cell.angle_alpha   90.00
_cell.angle_beta   90.00
_cell.angle_gamma   90.00
#
_symmetry.space_group_name_H-M   'P 1'
#
loop_
_entity.id
_entity.type
_entity.pdbx_description
1 polymer ?
#
loop_
_entity_poly.entity_id
_entity_poly.type
_entity_poly.pdbx_seq_one_letter_code
_entity_poly.pdbx_strand_id
1 'polypeptide(L)'
;MQTTVAVHFNGYIEGGASLESSRDKGVPFKFKLGQGEVIKGWDEGVATMKNGERAIFTVPPNLAYGEAGSPPLIPPNTTLVFDVEMLSWSSIRDLTGDGGILKKIMKEGEGWATPRDGDEVLVKYEARIETGMLVSKSEEGAKFHIGDGYLCPALSRAVKTMRKDEKAELAVKLSYGFIEKGNLAPDIESNIPPYSNLTIQLELVSWRSVTDVTGDKKVLKKIVKAGEGFDRPTEGSHVKVTYVGKLEDGTVFDRKGTNGEPFEFITLEEQVNEGLDRAIMTMKKGEHATVTVDAKYLHGHDISGMLPANSMLHYEVELLDFIKEKPFWKMDTHEKLEASERKKLDGNVLFKAGKFWRASKKYEKAAKYIEFDHAFTDEEMCLAKSLRLSCYLNNAACKLKSGEFLEASRLCTKVYFPQIN
;
A
#
# COMPACT_ATOMS: atom_id res chain seq x y z
N MET A 1 -5.12 -9.10 22.60
CA MET A 1 -6.40 -8.43 22.34
C MET A 1 -7.29 -8.73 23.54
N GLN A 2 -7.77 -7.73 24.24
CA GLN A 2 -8.67 -7.94 25.37
C GLN A 2 -10.08 -7.47 24.96
N THR A 3 -11.03 -8.40 24.88
CA THR A 3 -12.40 -8.07 24.55
C THR A 3 -13.22 -8.08 25.84
N THR A 4 -13.76 -6.93 26.24
CA THR A 4 -14.69 -6.82 27.35
C THR A 4 -16.10 -6.80 26.78
N VAL A 5 -16.96 -7.66 27.30
CA VAL A 5 -18.37 -7.74 26.91
C VAL A 5 -19.25 -7.26 28.05
N ALA A 6 -20.40 -6.67 27.71
CA ALA A 6 -21.45 -6.28 28.64
C ALA A 6 -22.74 -7.00 28.21
N VAL A 7 -23.33 -7.74 29.11
CA VAL A 7 -24.53 -8.54 28.86
C VAL A 7 -25.60 -8.31 29.94
N HIS A 8 -26.84 -8.49 29.55
CA HIS A 8 -27.87 -8.82 30.51
C HIS A 8 -28.18 -10.32 30.46
N PHE A 9 -28.37 -10.92 31.60
CA PHE A 9 -28.71 -12.35 31.68
C PHE A 9 -29.68 -12.68 32.80
N ASN A 10 -30.34 -13.80 32.61
CA ASN A 10 -31.08 -14.56 33.67
C ASN A 10 -30.54 -15.98 33.67
N GLY A 11 -30.09 -16.48 34.79
CA GLY A 11 -29.59 -17.85 34.97
C GLY A 11 -30.53 -18.74 35.75
N TYR A 12 -30.65 -20.00 35.32
CA TYR A 12 -31.52 -21.00 35.90
C TYR A 12 -30.82 -22.36 35.99
N ILE A 13 -31.22 -23.19 36.95
CA ILE A 13 -30.99 -24.63 36.88
C ILE A 13 -32.00 -25.23 35.90
N GLU A 14 -31.58 -26.18 35.06
CA GLU A 14 -32.45 -26.83 34.09
C GLU A 14 -33.66 -27.44 34.78
N GLY A 15 -34.89 -26.98 34.43
CA GLY A 15 -36.16 -27.42 35.04
C GLY A 15 -36.41 -26.92 36.45
N GLY A 16 -35.62 -25.98 37.00
CA GLY A 16 -35.65 -25.60 38.40
C GLY A 16 -35.52 -24.11 38.71
N ALA A 17 -34.84 -23.84 39.82
CA ALA A 17 -34.77 -22.53 40.46
C ALA A 17 -33.98 -21.48 39.65
N SER A 18 -34.40 -20.23 39.76
CA SER A 18 -33.63 -19.07 39.33
C SER A 18 -32.37 -18.93 40.18
N LEU A 19 -31.22 -18.70 39.52
CA LEU A 19 -29.94 -18.54 40.18
C LEU A 19 -29.61 -17.07 40.37
N GLU A 20 -29.41 -16.37 39.27
CA GLU A 20 -28.98 -14.98 39.27
C GLU A 20 -29.52 -14.25 38.05
N SER A 21 -29.81 -12.96 38.21
CA SER A 21 -30.29 -12.09 37.14
C SER A 21 -29.60 -10.72 37.22
N SER A 22 -28.94 -10.33 36.15
CA SER A 22 -28.46 -8.97 35.99
C SER A 22 -29.56 -7.99 35.61
N ARG A 23 -30.67 -8.51 35.04
CA ARG A 23 -31.84 -7.70 34.71
C ARG A 23 -32.55 -7.23 35.97
N ASP A 24 -32.72 -8.11 36.94
CA ASP A 24 -33.34 -7.79 38.24
C ASP A 24 -32.50 -6.80 39.06
N LYS A 25 -31.15 -6.88 38.89
CA LYS A 25 -30.22 -5.93 39.51
C LYS A 25 -30.17 -4.58 38.79
N GLY A 26 -30.70 -4.48 37.57
CA GLY A 26 -30.66 -3.27 36.74
C GLY A 26 -29.26 -2.84 36.27
N VAL A 27 -28.25 -3.72 36.45
CA VAL A 27 -26.83 -3.42 36.10
C VAL A 27 -26.33 -4.51 35.16
N PRO A 28 -25.79 -4.13 33.96
CA PRO A 28 -25.17 -5.08 33.06
C PRO A 28 -23.97 -5.78 33.69
N PHE A 29 -23.87 -7.07 33.48
CA PHE A 29 -22.70 -7.85 33.84
C PHE A 29 -21.60 -7.68 32.81
N LYS A 30 -20.38 -7.33 33.27
CA LYS A 30 -19.23 -7.11 32.43
C LYS A 30 -18.12 -8.09 32.76
N PHE A 31 -17.53 -8.70 31.75
CA PHE A 31 -16.39 -9.60 31.90
C PHE A 31 -15.48 -9.58 30.67
N LYS A 32 -14.25 -10.09 30.85
CA LYS A 32 -13.26 -10.20 29.75
C LYS A 32 -13.40 -11.58 29.14
N LEU A 33 -13.69 -11.58 27.84
CA LEU A 33 -13.89 -12.81 27.07
C LEU A 33 -12.57 -13.57 26.90
N GLY A 34 -12.62 -14.90 27.07
CA GLY A 34 -11.47 -15.79 26.91
C GLY A 34 -10.42 -15.69 28.02
N GLN A 35 -10.74 -15.07 29.18
CA GLN A 35 -9.82 -14.94 30.31
C GLN A 35 -10.20 -15.85 31.49
N GLY A 36 -11.22 -16.68 31.34
CA GLY A 36 -11.72 -17.54 32.44
C GLY A 36 -12.39 -16.80 33.59
N GLU A 37 -12.85 -15.56 33.35
CA GLU A 37 -13.62 -14.80 34.33
C GLU A 37 -15.05 -15.36 34.52
N VAL A 38 -15.49 -16.19 33.55
CA VAL A 38 -16.80 -16.84 33.52
C VAL A 38 -16.65 -18.34 33.23
N ILE A 39 -17.73 -19.11 33.38
CA ILE A 39 -17.74 -20.53 33.01
C ILE A 39 -17.45 -20.72 31.50
N LYS A 40 -16.84 -21.86 31.16
CA LYS A 40 -16.37 -22.13 29.79
C LYS A 40 -17.48 -22.03 28.74
N GLY A 41 -18.67 -22.50 29.05
CA GLY A 41 -19.84 -22.40 28.18
C GLY A 41 -20.24 -20.96 27.86
N TRP A 42 -19.98 -20.01 28.77
CA TRP A 42 -20.17 -18.58 28.52
C TRP A 42 -19.07 -18.00 27.60
N ASP A 43 -17.81 -18.30 27.91
CA ASP A 43 -16.67 -17.81 27.06
C ASP A 43 -16.84 -18.26 25.60
N GLU A 44 -17.27 -19.52 25.39
CA GLU A 44 -17.50 -20.07 24.05
C GLU A 44 -18.79 -19.52 23.41
N GLY A 45 -19.89 -19.49 24.14
CA GLY A 45 -21.21 -19.08 23.64
C GLY A 45 -21.27 -17.58 23.33
N VAL A 46 -20.83 -16.73 24.27
CA VAL A 46 -20.85 -15.26 24.10
C VAL A 46 -19.93 -14.81 23.00
N ALA A 47 -18.82 -15.53 22.73
CA ALA A 47 -17.91 -15.24 21.61
C ALA A 47 -18.59 -15.32 20.23
N THR A 48 -19.69 -16.04 20.10
CA THR A 48 -20.44 -16.19 18.84
C THR A 48 -21.54 -15.15 18.65
N MET A 49 -21.88 -14.40 19.69
CA MET A 49 -23.00 -13.45 19.68
C MET A 49 -22.65 -12.13 18.98
N LYS A 50 -23.67 -11.56 18.35
CA LYS A 50 -23.63 -10.21 17.78
C LYS A 50 -24.14 -9.17 18.78
N ASN A 51 -23.77 -7.92 18.59
CA ASN A 51 -24.30 -6.81 19.40
C ASN A 51 -25.82 -6.71 19.24
N GLY A 52 -26.53 -6.66 20.36
CA GLY A 52 -28.00 -6.67 20.42
C GLY A 52 -28.66 -8.08 20.29
N GLU A 53 -27.84 -9.13 20.10
CA GLU A 53 -28.38 -10.51 20.02
C GLU A 53 -28.82 -11.03 21.41
N ARG A 54 -29.93 -11.77 21.44
CA ARG A 54 -30.42 -12.49 22.62
C ARG A 54 -30.48 -13.97 22.31
N ALA A 55 -29.84 -14.77 23.14
CA ALA A 55 -29.73 -16.21 22.98
C ALA A 55 -29.93 -16.94 24.29
N ILE A 56 -30.41 -18.19 24.19
CA ILE A 56 -30.52 -19.09 25.33
C ILE A 56 -29.38 -20.11 25.25
N PHE A 57 -28.52 -20.13 26.27
CA PHE A 57 -27.46 -21.11 26.41
C PHE A 57 -27.84 -22.22 27.35
N THR A 58 -27.86 -23.47 26.90
CA THR A 58 -27.92 -24.66 27.75
C THR A 58 -26.51 -25.17 27.95
N VAL A 59 -25.98 -25.03 29.15
CA VAL A 59 -24.56 -25.29 29.46
C VAL A 59 -24.49 -26.57 30.29
N PRO A 60 -23.93 -27.67 29.73
CA PRO A 60 -23.75 -28.91 30.44
C PRO A 60 -22.70 -28.78 31.55
N PRO A 61 -22.69 -29.67 32.56
CA PRO A 61 -21.82 -29.59 33.74
C PRO A 61 -20.35 -29.42 33.40
N ASN A 62 -19.83 -30.11 32.39
CA ASN A 62 -18.43 -30.09 31.98
C ASN A 62 -17.97 -28.73 31.39
N LEU A 63 -18.91 -27.88 30.97
CA LEU A 63 -18.66 -26.50 30.53
C LEU A 63 -19.11 -25.46 31.57
N ALA A 64 -19.61 -25.91 32.74
CA ALA A 64 -20.04 -25.10 33.87
C ALA A 64 -19.20 -25.43 35.14
N TYR A 65 -19.82 -25.95 36.17
CA TYR A 65 -19.18 -26.22 37.49
C TYR A 65 -18.81 -27.67 37.71
N GLY A 66 -19.09 -28.58 36.76
CA GLY A 66 -18.69 -29.97 36.77
C GLY A 66 -19.28 -30.82 37.93
N GLU A 67 -18.47 -31.81 38.34
CA GLU A 67 -18.83 -32.73 39.44
C GLU A 67 -18.84 -32.06 40.81
N ALA A 68 -18.13 -30.95 40.98
CA ALA A 68 -18.06 -30.22 42.24
C ALA A 68 -19.31 -29.34 42.49
N GLY A 69 -19.95 -28.86 41.43
CA GLY A 69 -20.96 -27.83 41.52
C GLY A 69 -20.43 -26.50 42.07
N SER A 70 -21.31 -25.64 42.58
CA SER A 70 -21.00 -24.41 43.30
C SER A 70 -21.95 -24.25 44.48
N PRO A 71 -21.71 -24.99 45.58
CA PRO A 71 -22.58 -24.94 46.77
C PRO A 71 -22.62 -23.55 47.41
N PRO A 72 -23.74 -23.15 48.01
CA PRO A 72 -24.99 -23.94 48.22
C PRO A 72 -25.98 -23.83 47.05
N LEU A 73 -25.69 -23.03 46.00
CA LEU A 73 -26.69 -22.67 44.97
C LEU A 73 -26.73 -23.66 43.80
N ILE A 74 -25.60 -24.25 43.42
CA ILE A 74 -25.53 -25.11 42.25
C ILE A 74 -25.05 -26.50 42.67
N PRO A 75 -25.94 -27.53 42.60
CA PRO A 75 -25.56 -28.90 42.90
C PRO A 75 -24.51 -29.46 41.94
N PRO A 76 -23.82 -30.56 42.33
CA PRO A 76 -22.97 -31.34 41.45
C PRO A 76 -23.67 -31.80 40.17
N ASN A 77 -22.93 -31.85 39.06
CA ASN A 77 -23.42 -32.33 37.75
C ASN A 77 -24.70 -31.66 37.24
N THR A 78 -24.85 -30.35 37.49
CA THR A 78 -26.04 -29.60 37.12
C THR A 78 -25.86 -28.92 35.78
N THR A 79 -26.85 -29.10 34.88
CA THR A 79 -26.99 -28.32 33.65
C THR A 79 -27.58 -26.94 33.96
N LEU A 80 -27.00 -25.89 33.41
CA LEU A 80 -27.45 -24.52 33.60
C LEU A 80 -28.05 -23.96 32.32
N VAL A 81 -29.08 -23.12 32.49
CA VAL A 81 -29.71 -22.41 31.37
C VAL A 81 -29.59 -20.93 31.61
N PHE A 82 -29.07 -20.20 30.58
CA PHE A 82 -28.92 -18.75 30.64
C PHE A 82 -29.61 -18.09 29.45
N ASP A 83 -30.47 -17.13 29.72
CA ASP A 83 -31.05 -16.22 28.76
C ASP A 83 -30.18 -14.97 28.73
N VAL A 84 -29.34 -14.85 27.72
CA VAL A 84 -28.28 -13.82 27.60
C VAL A 84 -28.60 -12.87 26.48
N GLU A 85 -28.46 -11.57 26.73
CA GLU A 85 -28.54 -10.50 25.74
C GLU A 85 -27.22 -9.74 25.71
N MET A 86 -26.58 -9.72 24.54
CA MET A 86 -25.37 -8.95 24.30
C MET A 86 -25.70 -7.48 24.14
N LEU A 87 -25.32 -6.65 25.09
CA LEU A 87 -25.56 -5.21 25.04
C LEU A 87 -24.48 -4.47 24.26
N SER A 88 -23.24 -4.82 24.55
CA SER A 88 -22.08 -4.22 23.85
C SER A 88 -20.83 -5.07 24.09
N TRP A 89 -19.90 -4.95 23.15
CA TRP A 89 -18.54 -5.43 23.36
C TRP A 89 -17.54 -4.33 22.98
N SER A 90 -16.43 -4.30 23.66
CA SER A 90 -15.33 -3.38 23.35
C SER A 90 -14.03 -4.16 23.30
N SER A 91 -13.33 -4.03 22.18
CA SER A 91 -12.02 -4.62 22.00
C SER A 91 -10.97 -3.58 22.19
N ILE A 92 -10.09 -3.80 23.17
CA ILE A 92 -8.89 -2.97 23.35
C ILE A 92 -7.71 -3.71 22.75
N ARG A 93 -7.07 -3.08 21.80
CA ARG A 93 -5.87 -3.59 21.13
C ARG A 93 -4.66 -2.77 21.56
N ASP A 94 -3.66 -3.44 22.08
CA ASP A 94 -2.34 -2.84 22.28
C ASP A 94 -1.61 -2.82 20.93
N LEU A 95 -1.28 -1.62 20.45
CA LEU A 95 -0.62 -1.43 19.15
C LEU A 95 0.91 -1.48 19.25
N THR A 96 1.45 -1.46 20.46
CA THR A 96 2.90 -1.38 20.74
C THR A 96 3.44 -2.61 21.45
N GLY A 97 2.57 -3.38 22.10
CA GLY A 97 2.94 -4.58 22.87
C GLY A 97 3.38 -4.31 24.31
N ASP A 98 3.64 -3.04 24.64
CA ASP A 98 4.05 -2.56 25.99
C ASP A 98 2.95 -1.74 26.69
N GLY A 99 1.75 -1.73 26.12
CA GLY A 99 0.63 -0.89 26.59
C GLY A 99 0.83 0.60 26.36
N GLY A 100 1.75 0.97 25.46
CA GLY A 100 2.05 2.38 25.17
C GLY A 100 0.99 3.08 24.32
N ILE A 101 0.31 2.32 23.44
CA ILE A 101 -0.83 2.80 22.66
C ILE A 101 -1.94 1.74 22.74
N LEU A 102 -2.98 2.06 23.45
CA LEU A 102 -4.17 1.21 23.55
C LEU A 102 -5.27 1.79 22.66
N LYS A 103 -5.74 1.00 21.71
CA LYS A 103 -6.82 1.36 20.76
C LYS A 103 -8.10 0.66 21.15
N LYS A 104 -9.15 1.42 21.42
CA LYS A 104 -10.51 0.96 21.63
C LYS A 104 -11.37 1.36 20.44
N ILE A 105 -11.95 0.36 19.76
CA ILE A 105 -12.85 0.63 18.63
C ILE A 105 -14.20 1.09 19.19
N MET A 106 -14.65 2.26 18.73
CA MET A 106 -15.94 2.85 19.10
C MET A 106 -16.98 2.62 18.02
N LYS A 107 -16.55 2.58 16.76
CA LYS A 107 -17.37 2.24 15.59
C LYS A 107 -16.47 1.49 14.60
N GLU A 108 -16.94 0.31 14.17
CA GLU A 108 -16.25 -0.45 13.12
C GLU A 108 -16.25 0.32 11.79
N GLY A 109 -15.16 0.19 11.06
CA GLY A 109 -15.02 0.75 9.73
C GLY A 109 -15.48 -0.20 8.63
N GLU A 110 -15.49 0.30 7.41
CA GLU A 110 -15.94 -0.42 6.22
C GLU A 110 -14.77 -1.12 5.49
N GLY A 111 -15.05 -2.30 4.95
CA GLY A 111 -14.09 -3.07 4.14
C GLY A 111 -12.96 -3.73 4.94
N TRP A 112 -11.92 -4.20 4.23
CA TRP A 112 -10.78 -4.94 4.82
C TRP A 112 -9.45 -4.20 4.70
N ALA A 113 -9.39 -3.21 3.81
CA ALA A 113 -8.16 -2.48 3.54
C ALA A 113 -7.86 -1.46 4.64
N THR A 114 -6.58 -1.31 4.94
CA THR A 114 -6.04 -0.29 5.85
C THR A 114 -4.94 0.50 5.16
N PRO A 115 -4.70 1.76 5.57
CA PRO A 115 -3.62 2.59 5.01
C PRO A 115 -2.23 2.00 5.30
N ARG A 116 -1.25 2.37 4.46
CA ARG A 116 0.16 1.96 4.57
C ARG A 116 1.05 3.18 4.76
N ASP A 117 2.32 2.94 5.11
CA ASP A 117 3.30 4.03 5.18
C ASP A 117 3.39 4.75 3.82
N GLY A 118 3.41 6.07 3.86
CA GLY A 118 3.40 6.94 2.70
C GLY A 118 2.01 7.32 2.17
N ASP A 119 0.95 6.59 2.52
CA ASP A 119 -0.42 6.94 2.08
C ASP A 119 -0.84 8.30 2.64
N GLU A 120 -1.59 9.05 1.84
CA GLU A 120 -2.27 10.28 2.29
C GLU A 120 -3.59 9.90 2.95
N VAL A 121 -3.76 10.31 4.21
CA VAL A 121 -4.96 10.06 5.00
C VAL A 121 -5.71 11.35 5.30
N LEU A 122 -7.03 11.25 5.39
CA LEU A 122 -7.92 12.26 5.91
C LEU A 122 -8.52 11.75 7.21
N VAL A 123 -8.21 12.40 8.34
CA VAL A 123 -8.69 12.02 9.66
C VAL A 123 -9.40 13.18 10.33
N LYS A 124 -10.41 12.87 11.15
CA LYS A 124 -10.93 13.79 12.15
C LYS A 124 -10.43 13.33 13.51
N TYR A 125 -10.01 14.24 14.36
CA TYR A 125 -9.52 13.88 15.68
C TYR A 125 -9.74 14.97 16.71
N GLU A 126 -9.74 14.53 17.96
CA GLU A 126 -9.70 15.38 19.14
C GLU A 126 -8.71 14.78 20.16
N ALA A 127 -7.66 15.50 20.49
CA ALA A 127 -6.62 15.08 21.43
C ALA A 127 -6.70 15.87 22.73
N ARG A 128 -6.76 15.16 23.87
CA ARG A 128 -6.81 15.71 25.22
C ARG A 128 -5.74 15.10 26.11
N ILE A 129 -5.24 15.84 27.07
CA ILE A 129 -4.42 15.28 28.16
C ILE A 129 -5.32 14.70 29.27
N GLU A 130 -4.71 13.96 30.22
CA GLU A 130 -5.45 13.29 31.32
C GLU A 130 -6.33 14.26 32.16
N THR A 131 -5.95 15.53 32.26
CA THR A 131 -6.75 16.55 32.96
C THR A 131 -8.02 16.95 32.21
N GLY A 132 -8.24 16.44 30.98
CA GLY A 132 -9.34 16.81 30.11
C GLY A 132 -9.08 18.04 29.22
N MET A 133 -7.95 18.74 29.41
CA MET A 133 -7.60 19.90 28.59
C MET A 133 -7.41 19.51 27.13
N LEU A 134 -8.04 20.27 26.22
CA LEU A 134 -7.90 20.09 24.79
C LEU A 134 -6.51 20.50 24.32
N VAL A 135 -5.86 19.64 23.56
CA VAL A 135 -4.52 19.85 23.01
C VAL A 135 -4.60 20.27 21.55
N SER A 136 -5.37 19.55 20.79
CA SER A 136 -5.56 19.79 19.36
C SER A 136 -6.84 19.12 18.87
N LYS A 137 -7.47 19.71 17.86
CA LYS A 137 -8.71 19.20 17.28
C LYS A 137 -8.77 19.52 15.79
N SER A 138 -9.28 18.61 14.98
CA SER A 138 -9.62 18.85 13.59
C SER A 138 -10.99 18.25 13.27
N GLU A 139 -12.02 19.10 13.25
CA GLU A 139 -13.40 18.70 12.92
C GLU A 139 -13.65 18.59 11.41
N GLU A 140 -13.06 19.49 10.63
CA GLU A 140 -13.19 19.49 9.18
C GLU A 140 -12.36 18.39 8.51
N GLY A 141 -11.35 17.91 9.20
CA GLY A 141 -10.45 16.87 8.78
C GLY A 141 -9.05 17.36 8.45
N ALA A 142 -8.06 16.68 9.00
CA ALA A 142 -6.65 16.89 8.74
C ALA A 142 -6.12 15.92 7.70
N LYS A 143 -5.38 16.44 6.71
CA LYS A 143 -4.69 15.64 5.67
C LYS A 143 -3.21 15.59 5.98
N PHE A 144 -2.64 14.39 5.98
CA PHE A 144 -1.20 14.19 6.10
C PHE A 144 -0.77 12.86 5.49
N HIS A 145 0.55 12.68 5.25
CA HIS A 145 1.09 11.39 4.84
C HIS A 145 1.54 10.60 6.07
N ILE A 146 1.20 9.31 6.08
CA ILE A 146 1.63 8.41 7.15
C ILE A 146 3.17 8.32 7.14
N GLY A 147 3.79 8.64 8.27
CA GLY A 147 5.24 8.68 8.41
C GLY A 147 5.83 10.08 8.49
N ASP A 148 5.08 11.15 8.17
CA ASP A 148 5.57 12.52 8.27
C ASP A 148 5.58 13.07 9.70
N GLY A 149 5.11 12.27 10.67
CA GLY A 149 5.13 12.66 12.10
C GLY A 149 4.03 13.64 12.49
N TYR A 150 2.95 13.72 11.73
CA TYR A 150 1.82 14.61 12.05
C TYR A 150 1.26 14.35 13.44
N LEU A 151 1.06 15.39 14.23
CA LEU A 151 0.61 15.45 15.62
C LEU A 151 1.50 14.65 16.58
N CYS A 152 1.52 13.31 16.47
CA CYS A 152 2.34 12.44 17.30
C CYS A 152 2.54 11.05 16.62
N PRO A 153 3.57 10.28 17.03
CA PRO A 153 3.83 8.94 16.49
C PRO A 153 2.67 7.96 16.68
N ALA A 154 1.88 8.10 17.74
CA ALA A 154 0.73 7.25 18.03
C ALA A 154 -0.35 7.36 16.95
N LEU A 155 -0.58 8.55 16.39
CA LEU A 155 -1.59 8.78 15.37
C LEU A 155 -1.29 7.96 14.11
N SER A 156 -0.06 8.06 13.59
CA SER A 156 0.38 7.29 12.41
C SER A 156 0.29 5.79 12.64
N ARG A 157 0.63 5.30 13.83
CA ARG A 157 0.52 3.87 14.17
C ARG A 157 -0.93 3.41 14.23
N ALA A 158 -1.81 4.20 14.84
CA ALA A 158 -3.22 3.87 14.96
C ALA A 158 -3.91 3.82 13.59
N VAL A 159 -3.72 4.84 12.75
CA VAL A 159 -4.33 4.95 11.42
C VAL A 159 -4.01 3.75 10.54
N LYS A 160 -2.78 3.22 10.57
CA LYS A 160 -2.38 2.00 9.82
C LYS A 160 -3.18 0.74 10.22
N THR A 161 -3.85 0.76 11.35
CA THR A 161 -4.70 -0.35 11.82
C THR A 161 -6.19 -0.09 11.66
N MET A 162 -6.56 1.07 11.13
CA MET A 162 -7.95 1.49 10.96
C MET A 162 -8.47 1.21 9.55
N ARG A 163 -9.77 0.96 9.46
CA ARG A 163 -10.52 0.86 8.22
C ARG A 163 -11.21 2.19 7.92
N LYS A 164 -11.70 2.34 6.71
CA LYS A 164 -12.46 3.52 6.33
C LYS A 164 -13.69 3.70 7.24
N ASP A 165 -13.97 4.94 7.66
CA ASP A 165 -15.06 5.35 8.55
C ASP A 165 -15.03 4.69 9.94
N GLU A 166 -13.90 4.09 10.32
CA GLU A 166 -13.67 3.57 11.67
C GLU A 166 -13.45 4.73 12.64
N LYS A 167 -14.10 4.63 13.83
CA LYS A 167 -13.86 5.52 14.96
C LYS A 167 -13.22 4.76 16.10
N ALA A 168 -12.16 5.31 16.66
CA ALA A 168 -11.42 4.72 17.76
C ALA A 168 -11.06 5.77 18.82
N GLU A 169 -10.96 5.31 20.06
CA GLU A 169 -10.34 6.06 21.15
C GLU A 169 -8.96 5.44 21.43
N LEU A 170 -7.96 6.29 21.47
CA LEU A 170 -6.59 5.91 21.77
C LEU A 170 -6.20 6.43 23.15
N ALA A 171 -5.72 5.53 24.02
CA ALA A 171 -4.99 5.91 25.21
C ALA A 171 -3.50 5.79 24.91
N VAL A 172 -2.78 6.93 24.96
CA VAL A 172 -1.40 7.05 24.52
C VAL A 172 -0.52 7.44 25.69
N LYS A 173 0.44 6.58 26.04
CA LYS A 173 1.44 6.93 27.03
C LYS A 173 2.41 7.97 26.49
N LEU A 174 2.98 8.71 27.38
CA LEU A 174 3.99 9.74 27.20
C LEU A 174 5.04 9.44 26.12
N SER A 175 5.63 8.23 26.14
CA SER A 175 6.69 7.82 25.21
C SER A 175 6.26 7.75 23.74
N TYR A 176 4.97 7.77 23.48
CA TYR A 176 4.35 7.70 22.15
C TYR A 176 3.51 8.93 21.79
N GLY A 177 3.44 9.87 22.73
CA GLY A 177 2.79 11.17 22.56
C GLY A 177 3.69 12.21 21.91
N PHE A 178 3.67 13.43 22.43
CA PHE A 178 4.51 14.51 21.91
C PHE A 178 5.98 14.28 22.29
N ILE A 179 6.83 14.16 21.28
CA ILE A 179 8.28 14.17 21.43
C ILE A 179 8.73 15.65 21.34
N GLU A 180 9.65 16.08 22.20
CA GLU A 180 10.25 17.41 22.13
C GLU A 180 10.69 17.72 20.69
N LYS A 181 10.09 18.73 20.06
CA LYS A 181 10.38 19.21 18.70
C LYS A 181 10.00 18.24 17.54
N GLY A 182 8.77 17.75 17.51
CA GLY A 182 8.18 17.15 16.28
C GLY A 182 7.22 18.12 15.60
N ASN A 183 6.93 17.91 14.33
CA ASN A 183 5.98 18.67 13.51
C ASN A 183 4.61 18.74 14.20
N LEU A 184 4.44 19.78 15.02
CA LEU A 184 3.18 20.07 15.65
C LEU A 184 2.17 20.47 14.58
N ALA A 185 0.93 20.00 14.69
CA ALA A 185 -0.14 20.53 13.87
C ALA A 185 -0.17 22.06 14.02
N PRO A 186 -0.50 22.82 12.96
CA PRO A 186 -0.42 24.29 12.96
C PRO A 186 -1.14 25.00 14.11
N ASP A 187 -2.08 24.32 14.76
CA ASP A 187 -3.02 24.89 15.74
C ASP A 187 -2.75 24.46 17.20
N ILE A 188 -1.54 23.97 17.52
CA ILE A 188 -1.23 23.59 18.91
C ILE A 188 -0.90 24.81 19.73
N GLU A 189 -1.71 25.08 20.75
CA GLU A 189 -1.40 26.08 21.77
C GLU A 189 -0.13 25.69 22.56
N SER A 190 0.81 26.60 22.68
CA SER A 190 2.19 26.44 23.17
C SER A 190 2.35 26.08 24.66
N ASN A 191 1.30 25.71 25.38
CA ASN A 191 1.29 25.45 26.83
C ASN A 191 0.98 24.00 27.23
N ILE A 192 1.34 23.03 26.42
CA ILE A 192 1.15 21.60 26.79
C ILE A 192 2.24 21.26 27.82
N PRO A 193 1.90 20.74 29.02
CA PRO A 193 2.90 20.23 29.94
C PRO A 193 3.70 19.11 29.23
N PRO A 194 5.03 19.18 29.19
CA PRO A 194 5.83 18.08 28.74
C PRO A 194 5.48 16.85 29.59
N TYR A 195 5.38 15.69 28.97
CA TYR A 195 5.19 14.43 29.68
C TYR A 195 3.74 14.12 30.13
N SER A 196 2.74 14.44 29.32
CA SER A 196 1.35 14.06 29.60
C SER A 196 0.91 12.86 28.75
N ASN A 197 0.18 11.92 29.36
CA ASN A 197 -0.56 10.92 28.60
C ASN A 197 -1.69 11.59 27.82
N LEU A 198 -2.01 11.03 26.64
CA LEU A 198 -3.02 11.58 25.76
C LEU A 198 -4.18 10.61 25.59
N THR A 199 -5.39 11.16 25.51
CA THR A 199 -6.55 10.49 24.98
C THR A 199 -6.89 11.12 23.62
N ILE A 200 -6.91 10.32 22.55
CA ILE A 200 -7.20 10.81 21.20
C ILE A 200 -8.44 10.08 20.69
N GLN A 201 -9.50 10.84 20.43
CA GLN A 201 -10.63 10.36 19.64
C GLN A 201 -10.27 10.55 18.16
N LEU A 202 -10.34 9.50 17.38
CA LEU A 202 -9.84 9.44 16.01
C LEU A 202 -10.87 8.80 15.09
N GLU A 203 -11.13 9.44 13.95
CA GLU A 203 -11.93 8.89 12.85
C GLU A 203 -11.10 8.91 11.56
N LEU A 204 -10.94 7.74 10.93
CA LEU A 204 -10.34 7.65 9.60
C LEU A 204 -11.43 7.83 8.54
N VAL A 205 -11.54 9.03 7.98
CA VAL A 205 -12.55 9.36 6.97
C VAL A 205 -12.25 8.68 5.63
N SER A 206 -11.01 8.82 5.16
CA SER A 206 -10.57 8.24 3.90
C SER A 206 -9.05 8.24 3.78
N TRP A 207 -8.52 7.49 2.80
CA TRP A 207 -7.12 7.61 2.41
C TRP A 207 -6.94 7.38 0.92
N ARG A 208 -5.81 7.80 0.42
CA ARG A 208 -5.36 7.57 -0.95
C ARG A 208 -4.00 6.93 -0.94
N SER A 209 -3.86 5.85 -1.70
CA SER A 209 -2.59 5.16 -1.79
C SER A 209 -1.58 5.98 -2.56
N VAL A 210 -0.44 6.23 -1.95
CA VAL A 210 0.69 6.94 -2.55
C VAL A 210 1.85 5.97 -2.70
N THR A 211 2.37 5.87 -3.92
CA THR A 211 3.51 5.01 -4.25
C THR A 211 4.72 5.88 -4.57
N ASP A 212 5.81 5.67 -3.86
CA ASP A 212 7.11 6.18 -4.27
C ASP A 212 7.62 5.30 -5.42
N VAL A 213 7.64 5.87 -6.63
CA VAL A 213 7.98 5.14 -7.86
C VAL A 213 9.48 4.90 -7.99
N THR A 214 10.28 5.81 -7.47
CA THR A 214 11.74 5.83 -7.63
C THR A 214 12.51 5.45 -6.39
N GLY A 215 11.85 5.38 -5.23
CA GLY A 215 12.45 5.03 -3.93
C GLY A 215 13.19 6.20 -3.25
N ASP A 216 13.26 7.37 -3.90
CA ASP A 216 13.90 8.59 -3.37
C ASP A 216 12.88 9.72 -3.10
N LYS A 217 11.59 9.39 -3.11
CA LYS A 217 10.44 10.30 -2.93
C LYS A 217 10.33 11.43 -3.96
N LYS A 218 11.01 11.29 -5.11
CA LYS A 218 11.04 12.31 -6.16
C LYS A 218 10.03 12.08 -7.27
N VAL A 219 9.48 10.86 -7.38
CA VAL A 219 8.35 10.55 -8.23
C VAL A 219 7.30 9.86 -7.38
N LEU A 220 6.24 10.58 -7.06
CA LEU A 220 5.15 10.10 -6.23
C LEU A 220 3.90 9.92 -7.07
N LYS A 221 3.33 8.72 -7.05
CA LYS A 221 2.05 8.41 -7.70
C LYS A 221 0.96 8.23 -6.65
N LYS A 222 -0.09 9.03 -6.74
CA LYS A 222 -1.28 8.99 -5.88
C LYS A 222 -2.47 8.47 -6.68
N ILE A 223 -3.03 7.36 -6.27
CA ILE A 223 -4.15 6.74 -6.95
C ILE A 223 -5.43 7.54 -6.65
N VAL A 224 -6.11 7.99 -7.72
CA VAL A 224 -7.40 8.66 -7.65
C VAL A 224 -8.54 7.66 -7.86
N LYS A 225 -8.39 6.79 -8.89
CA LYS A 225 -9.29 5.69 -9.19
C LYS A 225 -8.46 4.44 -9.44
N ALA A 226 -8.77 3.36 -8.74
CA ALA A 226 -8.08 2.10 -8.92
C ALA A 226 -8.36 1.51 -10.31
N GLY A 227 -7.32 0.93 -10.92
CA GLY A 227 -7.44 0.20 -12.16
C GLY A 227 -7.81 -1.26 -11.93
N GLU A 228 -8.04 -1.99 -13.02
CA GLU A 228 -8.49 -3.37 -13.04
C GLU A 228 -7.33 -4.36 -13.19
N GLY A 229 -7.52 -5.59 -12.70
CA GLY A 229 -6.57 -6.67 -12.84
C GLY A 229 -5.29 -6.52 -12.02
N PHE A 230 -4.30 -7.37 -12.34
CA PHE A 230 -3.00 -7.42 -11.66
C PHE A 230 -1.84 -6.98 -12.57
N ASP A 231 -2.08 -6.97 -13.88
CA ASP A 231 -1.07 -6.66 -14.88
C ASP A 231 -0.73 -5.16 -14.93
N ARG A 232 0.53 -4.89 -15.28
CA ARG A 232 1.08 -3.55 -15.46
C ARG A 232 1.97 -3.52 -16.70
N PRO A 233 2.13 -2.36 -17.34
CA PRO A 233 3.11 -2.20 -18.42
C PRO A 233 4.52 -2.57 -17.95
N THR A 234 5.32 -3.10 -18.86
CA THR A 234 6.73 -3.38 -18.68
C THR A 234 7.53 -2.57 -19.68
N GLU A 235 8.86 -2.59 -19.61
CA GLU A 235 9.72 -1.97 -20.61
C GLU A 235 9.33 -2.42 -22.03
N GLY A 236 9.19 -1.48 -22.95
CA GLY A 236 8.82 -1.74 -24.34
C GLY A 236 7.33 -2.02 -24.55
N SER A 237 6.47 -1.82 -23.53
CA SER A 237 5.03 -1.94 -23.70
C SER A 237 4.48 -0.78 -24.51
N HIS A 238 3.56 -1.06 -25.42
CA HIS A 238 2.71 -0.06 -26.04
C HIS A 238 1.62 0.35 -25.04
N VAL A 239 1.56 1.61 -24.66
CA VAL A 239 0.58 2.14 -23.71
C VAL A 239 -0.31 3.18 -24.39
N LYS A 240 -1.58 3.21 -23.99
CA LYS A 240 -2.58 4.20 -24.38
C LYS A 240 -2.99 4.98 -23.14
N VAL A 241 -2.71 6.27 -23.14
CA VAL A 241 -2.94 7.14 -21.98
C VAL A 241 -3.65 8.43 -22.38
N THR A 242 -4.28 9.05 -21.37
CA THR A 242 -4.61 10.47 -21.40
C THR A 242 -3.88 11.13 -20.25
N TYR A 243 -3.32 12.32 -20.46
CA TYR A 243 -2.75 13.07 -19.36
C TYR A 243 -2.82 14.59 -19.54
N VAL A 244 -2.78 15.28 -18.41
CA VAL A 244 -2.66 16.73 -18.31
C VAL A 244 -1.51 17.05 -17.37
N GLY A 245 -0.48 17.75 -17.89
CA GLY A 245 0.66 18.21 -17.11
C GLY A 245 0.45 19.65 -16.63
N LYS A 246 0.66 19.87 -15.32
CA LYS A 246 0.48 21.15 -14.63
C LYS A 246 1.73 21.53 -13.85
N LEU A 247 2.00 22.83 -13.74
CA LEU A 247 2.96 23.41 -12.82
C LEU A 247 2.38 23.46 -11.39
N GLU A 248 3.20 23.83 -10.39
CA GLU A 248 2.76 24.01 -9.01
C GLU A 248 1.66 25.07 -8.85
N ASP A 249 1.65 26.10 -9.69
CA ASP A 249 0.63 27.13 -9.72
C ASP A 249 -0.69 26.71 -10.42
N GLY A 250 -0.72 25.46 -10.94
CA GLY A 250 -1.87 24.92 -11.66
C GLY A 250 -1.89 25.22 -13.17
N THR A 251 -0.90 25.98 -13.68
CA THR A 251 -0.79 26.27 -15.12
C THR A 251 -0.58 24.98 -15.90
N VAL A 252 -1.42 24.75 -16.91
CA VAL A 252 -1.30 23.58 -17.80
C VAL A 252 -0.20 23.86 -18.84
N PHE A 253 0.85 23.04 -18.85
CA PHE A 253 1.96 23.18 -19.82
C PHE A 253 1.91 22.11 -20.93
N ASP A 254 1.29 20.95 -20.67
CA ASP A 254 1.15 19.87 -21.64
C ASP A 254 -0.18 19.12 -21.48
N ARG A 255 -0.74 18.65 -22.59
CA ARG A 255 -1.97 17.88 -22.61
C ARG A 255 -1.96 16.91 -23.78
N LYS A 256 -2.16 15.62 -23.51
CA LYS A 256 -2.19 14.57 -24.53
C LYS A 256 -3.40 13.64 -24.34
N GLY A 257 -3.93 13.19 -25.47
CA GLY A 257 -5.00 12.17 -25.47
C GLY A 257 -6.38 12.67 -25.03
N THR A 258 -6.58 13.97 -24.78
CA THR A 258 -7.83 14.49 -24.21
C THR A 258 -8.91 14.82 -25.24
N ASN A 259 -8.60 14.75 -26.53
CA ASN A 259 -9.53 15.10 -27.64
C ASN A 259 -10.24 13.89 -28.25
N GLY A 260 -10.36 12.80 -27.49
CA GLY A 260 -11.04 11.57 -27.95
C GLY A 260 -10.11 10.53 -28.57
N GLU A 261 -8.88 10.90 -28.96
CA GLU A 261 -7.85 9.97 -29.41
C GLU A 261 -6.78 9.81 -28.31
N PRO A 262 -6.61 8.60 -27.75
CA PRO A 262 -5.57 8.35 -26.76
C PRO A 262 -4.17 8.69 -27.29
N PHE A 263 -3.31 9.18 -26.41
CA PHE A 263 -1.91 9.29 -26.73
C PHE A 263 -1.25 7.91 -26.56
N GLU A 264 -0.64 7.46 -27.64
CA GLU A 264 0.05 6.16 -27.67
C GLU A 264 1.56 6.36 -27.68
N PHE A 265 2.26 5.60 -26.83
CA PHE A 265 3.69 5.59 -26.82
C PHE A 265 4.26 4.25 -26.32
N ILE A 266 5.56 4.06 -26.49
CA ILE A 266 6.28 2.88 -26.02
C ILE A 266 7.05 3.26 -24.75
N THR A 267 6.85 2.51 -23.67
CA THR A 267 7.52 2.77 -22.39
C THR A 267 9.04 2.69 -22.50
N LEU A 268 9.73 3.63 -21.85
CA LEU A 268 11.19 3.83 -21.84
C LEU A 268 11.81 4.18 -23.20
N GLU A 269 11.04 4.81 -24.10
CA GLU A 269 11.51 5.34 -25.36
C GLU A 269 11.64 6.88 -25.40
N GLU A 270 11.63 7.54 -24.23
CA GLU A 270 11.75 9.01 -24.05
C GLU A 270 10.70 9.84 -24.83
N GLN A 271 9.54 9.28 -25.08
CA GLN A 271 8.42 9.98 -25.71
C GLN A 271 7.66 10.86 -24.72
N VAL A 272 7.87 10.59 -23.43
CA VAL A 272 7.48 11.41 -22.28
C VAL A 272 8.68 11.52 -21.32
N ASN A 273 8.59 12.37 -20.28
CA ASN A 273 9.68 12.43 -19.31
C ASN A 273 9.78 11.12 -18.49
N GLU A 274 10.98 10.85 -17.99
CA GLU A 274 11.32 9.61 -17.30
C GLU A 274 10.42 9.35 -16.08
N GLY A 275 10.08 10.39 -15.31
CA GLY A 275 9.26 10.25 -14.11
C GLY A 275 7.84 9.80 -14.43
N LEU A 276 7.22 10.40 -15.45
CA LEU A 276 5.87 10.02 -15.90
C LEU A 276 5.88 8.60 -16.48
N ASP A 277 6.88 8.26 -17.30
CA ASP A 277 7.02 6.94 -17.92
C ASP A 277 7.11 5.83 -16.85
N ARG A 278 8.02 6.01 -15.87
CA ARG A 278 8.17 5.09 -14.75
C ARG A 278 6.87 4.98 -13.93
N ALA A 279 6.17 6.08 -13.71
CA ALA A 279 4.89 6.06 -13.00
C ALA A 279 3.84 5.24 -13.74
N ILE A 280 3.70 5.42 -15.06
CA ILE A 280 2.77 4.67 -15.92
C ILE A 280 3.07 3.18 -15.87
N MET A 281 4.35 2.77 -15.84
CA MET A 281 4.73 1.36 -15.68
C MET A 281 4.29 0.73 -14.35
N THR A 282 3.94 1.54 -13.35
CA THR A 282 3.37 1.05 -12.09
C THR A 282 1.84 1.02 -12.08
N MET A 283 1.19 1.55 -13.11
CA MET A 283 -0.27 1.65 -13.20
C MET A 283 -0.90 0.36 -13.72
N LYS A 284 -2.17 0.17 -13.38
CA LYS A 284 -3.04 -0.87 -13.92
C LYS A 284 -3.93 -0.30 -15.02
N LYS A 285 -4.50 -1.15 -15.85
CA LYS A 285 -5.49 -0.74 -16.86
C LYS A 285 -6.69 -0.05 -16.21
N GLY A 286 -7.11 1.09 -16.74
CA GLY A 286 -8.20 1.93 -16.20
C GLY A 286 -7.84 2.68 -14.92
N GLU A 287 -6.57 2.65 -14.47
CA GLU A 287 -6.13 3.42 -13.30
C GLU A 287 -6.02 4.90 -13.64
N HIS A 288 -6.62 5.75 -12.78
CA HIS A 288 -6.43 7.18 -12.81
C HIS A 288 -5.60 7.61 -11.61
N ALA A 289 -4.53 8.33 -11.84
CA ALA A 289 -3.58 8.75 -10.82
C ALA A 289 -3.11 10.19 -11.01
N THR A 290 -2.73 10.83 -9.91
CA THR A 290 -1.92 12.05 -9.93
C THR A 290 -0.46 11.66 -9.71
N VAL A 291 0.44 12.13 -10.57
CA VAL A 291 1.88 11.86 -10.48
C VAL A 291 2.62 13.17 -10.28
N THR A 292 3.39 13.26 -9.20
CA THR A 292 4.29 14.39 -8.95
C THR A 292 5.70 13.98 -9.35
N VAL A 293 6.36 14.77 -10.18
CA VAL A 293 7.69 14.48 -10.73
C VAL A 293 8.65 15.63 -10.41
N ASP A 294 9.72 15.32 -9.68
CA ASP A 294 10.82 16.25 -9.39
C ASP A 294 11.68 16.51 -10.65
N ALA A 295 12.28 17.68 -10.72
CA ALA A 295 13.14 18.13 -11.82
C ALA A 295 14.21 17.10 -12.25
N LYS A 296 14.71 16.29 -11.32
CA LYS A 296 15.68 15.21 -11.55
C LYS A 296 15.20 14.17 -12.58
N TYR A 297 13.90 13.94 -12.69
CA TYR A 297 13.29 12.92 -13.55
C TYR A 297 12.54 13.51 -14.76
N LEU A 298 12.85 14.74 -15.14
CA LEU A 298 12.24 15.41 -16.30
C LEU A 298 12.97 15.13 -17.61
N HIS A 299 14.00 14.28 -17.59
CA HIS A 299 14.75 13.91 -18.79
C HIS A 299 13.86 13.12 -19.77
N GLY A 300 14.10 13.32 -21.08
CA GLY A 300 13.47 12.54 -22.15
C GLY A 300 12.60 13.35 -23.10
N HIS A 301 11.76 14.23 -22.62
CA HIS A 301 10.98 15.13 -23.48
C HIS A 301 11.51 16.55 -23.37
N ASP A 302 11.64 17.25 -24.50
CA ASP A 302 12.27 18.58 -24.56
C ASP A 302 11.33 19.67 -24.00
N ILE A 303 11.19 19.68 -22.67
CA ILE A 303 10.45 20.72 -21.93
C ILE A 303 11.44 21.75 -21.33
N SER A 304 12.75 21.51 -21.47
CA SER A 304 13.80 22.23 -20.78
C SER A 304 13.85 23.74 -21.05
N GLY A 305 13.22 24.23 -22.13
CA GLY A 305 13.12 25.65 -22.43
C GLY A 305 11.92 26.40 -21.87
N MET A 306 10.94 25.67 -21.28
CA MET A 306 9.67 26.24 -20.82
C MET A 306 9.51 26.25 -19.30
N LEU A 307 10.38 25.56 -18.58
CA LEU A 307 10.21 25.35 -17.14
C LEU A 307 11.26 26.09 -16.31
N PRO A 308 10.87 26.69 -15.18
CA PRO A 308 11.83 27.20 -14.19
C PRO A 308 12.74 26.07 -13.69
N ALA A 309 14.00 26.39 -13.39
CA ALA A 309 14.92 25.44 -12.80
C ALA A 309 14.35 24.89 -11.47
N ASN A 310 14.43 23.58 -11.25
CA ASN A 310 13.93 22.89 -10.06
C ASN A 310 12.38 22.84 -9.88
N SER A 311 11.61 23.01 -10.96
CA SER A 311 10.15 22.88 -10.90
C SER A 311 9.72 21.45 -10.60
N MET A 312 8.72 21.29 -9.72
CA MET A 312 7.94 20.05 -9.61
C MET A 312 6.80 20.08 -10.62
N LEU A 313 6.60 18.98 -11.33
CA LEU A 313 5.49 18.82 -12.26
C LEU A 313 4.42 17.90 -11.70
N HIS A 314 3.17 18.25 -11.95
CA HIS A 314 2.00 17.48 -11.56
C HIS A 314 1.29 16.97 -12.81
N TYR A 315 1.14 15.66 -12.92
CA TYR A 315 0.39 15.02 -13.99
C TYR A 315 -0.88 14.39 -13.45
N GLU A 316 -1.99 14.67 -14.09
CA GLU A 316 -3.20 13.87 -13.98
C GLU A 316 -3.16 12.90 -15.15
N VAL A 317 -3.07 11.59 -14.89
CA VAL A 317 -2.87 10.57 -15.92
C VAL A 317 -3.85 9.42 -15.74
N GLU A 318 -4.41 8.94 -16.86
CA GLU A 318 -5.20 7.72 -16.92
C GLU A 318 -4.56 6.74 -17.89
N LEU A 319 -4.31 5.52 -17.44
CA LEU A 319 -3.85 4.42 -18.30
C LEU A 319 -5.07 3.67 -18.85
N LEU A 320 -5.42 3.95 -20.10
CA LEU A 320 -6.60 3.36 -20.74
C LEU A 320 -6.39 1.91 -21.12
N ASP A 321 -5.22 1.59 -21.73
CA ASP A 321 -4.88 0.24 -22.17
C ASP A 321 -3.37 0.10 -22.37
N PHE A 322 -2.90 -1.16 -22.42
CA PHE A 322 -1.53 -1.43 -22.79
C PHE A 322 -1.35 -2.85 -23.37
N ILE A 323 -0.33 -2.98 -24.20
CA ILE A 323 0.09 -4.26 -24.79
C ILE A 323 1.56 -4.46 -24.40
N LYS A 324 1.86 -5.55 -23.68
CA LYS A 324 3.23 -5.90 -23.32
C LYS A 324 4.00 -6.41 -24.53
N GLU A 325 5.27 -6.08 -24.61
CA GLU A 325 6.16 -6.72 -25.58
C GLU A 325 6.22 -8.23 -25.31
N LYS A 326 6.09 -9.06 -26.35
CA LYS A 326 6.15 -10.52 -26.20
C LYS A 326 7.52 -10.90 -25.62
N PRO A 327 7.58 -11.64 -24.51
CA PRO A 327 8.86 -12.06 -23.94
C PRO A 327 9.61 -12.98 -24.90
N PHE A 328 10.93 -12.83 -25.02
CA PHE A 328 11.76 -13.60 -25.98
C PHE A 328 11.68 -15.12 -25.82
N TRP A 329 11.42 -15.60 -24.60
CA TRP A 329 11.23 -17.05 -24.34
C TRP A 329 9.89 -17.61 -24.82
N LYS A 330 8.95 -16.75 -25.21
CA LYS A 330 7.68 -17.11 -25.85
C LYS A 330 7.69 -16.87 -27.36
N MET A 331 8.77 -16.31 -27.90
CA MET A 331 8.95 -16.07 -29.32
C MET A 331 9.46 -17.36 -30.01
N ASP A 332 8.98 -17.62 -31.21
CA ASP A 332 9.61 -18.60 -32.08
C ASP A 332 10.93 -18.10 -32.67
N THR A 333 11.63 -18.92 -33.47
CA THR A 333 12.95 -18.57 -33.99
C THR A 333 12.90 -17.39 -34.95
N HIS A 334 11.90 -17.34 -35.81
CA HIS A 334 11.70 -16.24 -36.77
C HIS A 334 11.39 -14.91 -36.03
N GLU A 335 10.45 -14.95 -35.09
CA GLU A 335 10.10 -13.81 -34.26
C GLU A 335 11.31 -13.24 -33.47
N LYS A 336 12.21 -14.13 -32.97
CA LYS A 336 13.44 -13.73 -32.29
C LYS A 336 14.40 -13.00 -33.22
N LEU A 337 14.59 -13.51 -34.43
CA LEU A 337 15.46 -12.86 -35.42
C LEU A 337 14.92 -11.50 -35.84
N GLU A 338 13.63 -11.40 -36.17
CA GLU A 338 13.00 -10.13 -36.53
C GLU A 338 13.06 -9.11 -35.39
N ALA A 339 12.74 -9.54 -34.17
CA ALA A 339 12.78 -8.67 -32.98
C ALA A 339 14.23 -8.18 -32.72
N SER A 340 15.23 -9.07 -32.87
CA SER A 340 16.64 -8.72 -32.72
C SER A 340 17.07 -7.70 -33.77
N GLU A 341 16.70 -7.93 -35.03
CA GLU A 341 17.04 -7.00 -36.12
C GLU A 341 16.42 -5.62 -35.92
N ARG A 342 15.12 -5.56 -35.56
CA ARG A 342 14.42 -4.31 -35.24
C ARG A 342 15.13 -3.56 -34.12
N LYS A 343 15.48 -4.24 -33.00
CA LYS A 343 16.19 -3.59 -31.87
C LYS A 343 17.59 -3.11 -32.25
N LYS A 344 18.31 -3.83 -33.15
CA LYS A 344 19.57 -3.37 -33.69
C LYS A 344 19.40 -2.08 -34.51
N LEU A 345 18.38 -2.01 -35.35
CA LEU A 345 18.08 -0.80 -36.14
C LEU A 345 17.71 0.37 -35.24
N ASP A 346 16.88 0.17 -34.22
CA ASP A 346 16.58 1.19 -33.20
C ASP A 346 17.88 1.71 -32.54
N GLY A 347 18.77 0.78 -32.16
CA GLY A 347 20.09 1.12 -31.62
C GLY A 347 20.94 1.96 -32.58
N ASN A 348 20.91 1.66 -33.87
CA ASN A 348 21.63 2.44 -34.88
C ASN A 348 21.11 3.88 -35.00
N VAL A 349 19.78 4.06 -34.91
CA VAL A 349 19.16 5.42 -34.89
C VAL A 349 19.60 6.19 -33.67
N LEU A 350 19.56 5.59 -32.49
CA LEU A 350 19.97 6.19 -31.24
C LEU A 350 21.48 6.52 -31.21
N PHE A 351 22.31 5.64 -31.75
CA PHE A 351 23.75 5.88 -31.88
C PHE A 351 24.06 7.11 -32.73
N LYS A 352 23.40 7.25 -33.91
CA LYS A 352 23.52 8.42 -34.78
C LYS A 352 23.04 9.71 -34.10
N ALA A 353 22.05 9.61 -33.23
CA ALA A 353 21.55 10.73 -32.43
C ALA A 353 22.42 11.06 -31.19
N GLY A 354 23.56 10.37 -31.00
CA GLY A 354 24.47 10.58 -29.89
C GLY A 354 24.01 10.00 -28.54
N LYS A 355 22.87 9.29 -28.51
CA LYS A 355 22.28 8.68 -27.31
C LYS A 355 22.93 7.32 -27.03
N PHE A 356 24.24 7.32 -26.74
CA PHE A 356 25.07 6.11 -26.69
C PHE A 356 24.61 5.09 -25.64
N TRP A 357 24.22 5.54 -24.46
CA TRP A 357 23.74 4.65 -23.40
C TRP A 357 22.46 3.88 -23.84
N ARG A 358 21.50 4.56 -24.45
CA ARG A 358 20.28 3.93 -24.95
C ARG A 358 20.55 2.99 -26.11
N ALA A 359 21.40 3.41 -27.04
CA ALA A 359 21.83 2.57 -28.14
C ALA A 359 22.46 1.28 -27.62
N SER A 360 23.34 1.35 -26.62
CA SER A 360 23.92 0.20 -25.92
C SER A 360 22.84 -0.76 -25.40
N LYS A 361 21.81 -0.25 -24.70
CA LYS A 361 20.71 -1.07 -24.20
C LYS A 361 19.91 -1.76 -25.28
N LYS A 362 19.67 -1.11 -26.43
CA LYS A 362 19.01 -1.74 -27.59
C LYS A 362 19.85 -2.87 -28.17
N TYR A 363 21.15 -2.68 -28.33
CA TYR A 363 22.05 -3.73 -28.81
C TYR A 363 22.17 -4.89 -27.81
N GLU A 364 22.23 -4.64 -26.50
CA GLU A 364 22.20 -5.67 -25.46
C GLU A 364 20.91 -6.53 -25.56
N LYS A 365 19.76 -5.87 -25.70
CA LYS A 365 18.46 -6.54 -25.83
C LYS A 365 18.37 -7.36 -27.12
N ALA A 366 18.85 -6.79 -28.24
CA ALA A 366 18.93 -7.49 -29.52
C ALA A 366 19.76 -8.78 -29.43
N ALA A 367 20.98 -8.68 -28.86
CA ALA A 367 21.85 -9.84 -28.68
C ALA A 367 21.22 -10.93 -27.80
N LYS A 368 20.51 -10.52 -26.72
CA LYS A 368 19.83 -11.43 -25.79
C LYS A 368 18.73 -12.24 -26.43
N TYR A 369 17.99 -11.70 -27.41
CA TYR A 369 16.91 -12.43 -28.07
C TYR A 369 17.42 -13.66 -28.85
N ILE A 370 18.64 -13.63 -29.32
CA ILE A 370 19.30 -14.66 -30.13
C ILE A 370 20.52 -15.27 -29.42
N GLU A 371 20.60 -15.17 -28.09
CA GLU A 371 21.71 -15.72 -27.30
C GLU A 371 21.69 -17.25 -27.28
N PHE A 372 20.50 -17.85 -27.19
CA PHE A 372 20.30 -19.30 -27.16
C PHE A 372 19.76 -19.76 -28.51
N ASP A 373 20.57 -20.53 -29.24
CA ASP A 373 20.38 -20.92 -30.62
C ASP A 373 20.04 -22.40 -30.84
N HIS A 374 19.74 -23.14 -29.77
CA HIS A 374 19.49 -24.60 -29.87
C HIS A 374 18.27 -25.00 -30.73
N ALA A 375 17.37 -24.07 -31.01
CA ALA A 375 16.18 -24.33 -31.84
C ALA A 375 16.28 -23.75 -33.26
N PHE A 376 17.37 -23.07 -33.62
CA PHE A 376 17.56 -22.47 -34.94
C PHE A 376 17.97 -23.54 -35.97
N THR A 377 17.50 -23.38 -37.18
CA THR A 377 18.05 -24.09 -38.35
C THR A 377 19.48 -23.61 -38.66
N ASP A 378 20.23 -24.33 -39.48
CA ASP A 378 21.62 -23.93 -39.84
C ASP A 378 21.66 -22.53 -40.49
N GLU A 379 20.68 -22.20 -41.33
CA GLU A 379 20.57 -20.88 -41.97
C GLU A 379 20.24 -19.78 -40.93
N GLU A 380 19.26 -20.00 -40.07
CA GLU A 380 18.87 -19.11 -39.01
C GLU A 380 20.02 -18.91 -37.99
N MET A 381 20.78 -19.97 -37.71
CA MET A 381 21.95 -19.91 -36.82
C MET A 381 23.05 -19.03 -37.41
N CYS A 382 23.30 -19.13 -38.72
CA CYS A 382 24.27 -18.27 -39.41
C CYS A 382 23.86 -16.80 -39.33
N LEU A 383 22.57 -16.51 -39.56
CA LEU A 383 22.00 -15.17 -39.47
C LEU A 383 22.05 -14.64 -38.02
N ALA A 384 21.67 -15.44 -37.02
CA ALA A 384 21.72 -15.11 -35.61
C ALA A 384 23.15 -14.76 -35.14
N LYS A 385 24.15 -15.56 -35.55
CA LYS A 385 25.56 -15.30 -35.25
C LYS A 385 26.03 -13.99 -35.84
N SER A 386 25.71 -13.69 -37.11
CA SER A 386 26.06 -12.43 -37.77
C SER A 386 25.42 -11.25 -37.10
N LEU A 387 24.13 -11.35 -36.72
CA LEU A 387 23.36 -10.31 -36.07
C LEU A 387 23.91 -10.04 -34.66
N ARG A 388 24.20 -11.08 -33.88
CA ARG A 388 24.81 -11.00 -32.55
C ARG A 388 26.18 -10.34 -32.57
N LEU A 389 27.01 -10.71 -33.54
CA LEU A 389 28.31 -10.09 -33.75
C LEU A 389 28.19 -8.58 -33.99
N SER A 390 27.30 -8.18 -34.91
CA SER A 390 27.01 -6.78 -35.20
C SER A 390 26.54 -6.03 -33.94
N CYS A 391 25.67 -6.65 -33.14
CA CYS A 391 25.18 -6.04 -31.90
C CYS A 391 26.32 -5.83 -30.88
N TYR A 392 27.21 -6.81 -30.69
CA TYR A 392 28.35 -6.67 -29.79
C TYR A 392 29.31 -5.58 -30.23
N LEU A 393 29.66 -5.48 -31.54
CA LEU A 393 30.53 -4.44 -32.09
C LEU A 393 29.91 -3.06 -31.91
N ASN A 394 28.64 -2.90 -32.26
CA ASN A 394 27.94 -1.62 -32.11
C ASN A 394 27.80 -1.21 -30.63
N ASN A 395 27.56 -2.19 -29.73
CA ASN A 395 27.57 -1.92 -28.32
C ASN A 395 28.92 -1.54 -27.76
N ALA A 396 30.00 -2.21 -28.20
CA ALA A 396 31.37 -1.82 -27.85
C ALA A 396 31.68 -0.38 -28.31
N ALA A 397 31.22 0.03 -29.50
CA ALA A 397 31.36 1.41 -29.96
C ALA A 397 30.59 2.40 -29.04
N CYS A 398 29.38 2.06 -28.58
CA CYS A 398 28.65 2.84 -27.59
C CYS A 398 29.46 3.01 -26.29
N LYS A 399 29.99 1.90 -25.76
CA LYS A 399 30.73 1.86 -24.49
C LYS A 399 32.03 2.70 -24.60
N LEU A 400 32.70 2.65 -25.75
CA LEU A 400 33.85 3.52 -26.01
C LEU A 400 33.49 5.02 -26.00
N LYS A 401 32.35 5.38 -26.62
CA LYS A 401 31.87 6.78 -26.63
C LYS A 401 31.40 7.25 -25.23
N SER A 402 30.98 6.35 -24.38
CA SER A 402 30.59 6.62 -22.98
C SER A 402 31.76 6.54 -21.98
N GLY A 403 32.98 6.22 -22.43
CA GLY A 403 34.16 6.10 -21.56
C GLY A 403 34.24 4.78 -20.76
N GLU A 404 33.37 3.80 -21.06
CA GLU A 404 33.32 2.51 -20.40
C GLU A 404 34.26 1.49 -21.06
N PHE A 405 35.57 1.76 -21.04
CA PHE A 405 36.59 1.01 -21.80
C PHE A 405 36.69 -0.45 -21.47
N LEU A 406 36.48 -0.83 -20.18
CA LEU A 406 36.55 -2.21 -19.75
C LEU A 406 35.41 -3.05 -20.35
N GLU A 407 34.18 -2.52 -20.35
CA GLU A 407 33.02 -3.19 -20.95
C GLU A 407 33.14 -3.26 -22.47
N ALA A 408 33.67 -2.23 -23.12
CA ALA A 408 33.99 -2.26 -24.55
C ALA A 408 34.98 -3.40 -24.88
N SER A 409 36.05 -3.57 -24.09
CA SER A 409 37.03 -4.64 -24.26
C SER A 409 36.36 -6.03 -24.09
N ARG A 410 35.50 -6.21 -23.07
CA ARG A 410 34.77 -7.47 -22.86
C ARG A 410 33.86 -7.81 -24.03
N LEU A 411 33.15 -6.84 -24.57
CA LEU A 411 32.30 -7.04 -25.74
C LEU A 411 33.14 -7.44 -27.00
N CYS A 412 34.27 -6.81 -27.23
CA CYS A 412 35.17 -7.21 -28.29
C CYS A 412 35.71 -8.63 -28.10
N THR A 413 36.01 -9.06 -26.87
CA THR A 413 36.44 -10.42 -26.59
C THR A 413 35.37 -11.43 -26.95
N LYS A 414 34.08 -11.15 -26.66
CA LYS A 414 32.93 -12.00 -27.06
C LYS A 414 32.82 -12.16 -28.60
N VAL A 415 33.30 -11.20 -29.32
CA VAL A 415 33.34 -11.24 -30.80
C VAL A 415 34.43 -12.21 -31.28
N TYR A 416 35.62 -12.18 -30.68
CA TYR A 416 36.72 -13.05 -31.08
C TYR A 416 36.65 -14.49 -30.59
N PHE A 417 36.00 -14.71 -29.42
CA PHE A 417 35.88 -16.02 -28.83
C PHE A 417 34.39 -16.35 -28.55
N PRO A 418 33.59 -16.64 -29.58
CA PRO A 418 32.15 -16.89 -29.43
C PRO A 418 31.81 -18.19 -28.69
N GLN A 419 32.78 -18.99 -28.30
CA GLN A 419 32.60 -20.30 -27.64
C GLN A 419 33.11 -20.39 -26.19
N ILE A 420 33.53 -19.26 -25.57
CA ILE A 420 33.96 -19.25 -24.17
C ILE A 420 32.79 -18.70 -23.33
N ASN A 421 31.77 -19.54 -23.13
CA ASN A 421 30.80 -19.44 -22.03
C ASN A 421 30.28 -20.82 -21.72
#